data_b4495c97107a9bdfce4b0b8b39050ff3
#
_entry.id   b4495c97107a9bdfce4b0b8b39050ff3
#
_cell.length_a   1.000
_cell.length_b   1.000
_cell.length_c   1.000
_cell.angle_alpha   90.00
_cell.angle_beta   90.00
_cell.angle_gamma   90.00
#
_symmetry.space_group_name_H-M   'P 1'
#
loop_
_entity.id
_entity.type
_entity.pdbx_description
1 polymer ?
#
loop_
_entity_poly.entity_id
_entity_poly.type
_entity_poly.pdbx_seq_one_letter_code
_entity_poly.pdbx_strand_id
1 'polypeptide(L)'
;DELVRQIVPDSNLLRGDNDLPESCSEQQALTELKEIAKNNVVKRSLIGQGYYGTITPPVIQRNVFENPAWYTSYTPYQAEISQGRLEALFNYQTLITELTGLPVANASLLDEGTAAAEAMILAYNNSKNKNIFIVDSEVFPQTLAVLETRAEPLGIDIIQHDLDSKIPLSDFENAFGILVQLPNRKGCLLYTSDAADDWSS
;
A
#
# COMPACT_ATOMS: atom_id res chain seq x y z
N ASP A 1 42.82 -3.17 9.88
CA ASP A 1 42.87 -1.72 10.19
C ASP A 1 43.80 -0.93 9.24
N GLU A 2 44.97 -1.46 8.89
CA GLU A 2 45.89 -0.76 7.98
C GLU A 2 45.33 -0.68 6.54
N LEU A 3 44.75 -1.75 6.05
CA LEU A 3 44.08 -1.79 4.73
C LEU A 3 42.92 -0.78 4.65
N VAL A 4 42.14 -0.69 5.71
CA VAL A 4 41.00 0.28 5.79
C VAL A 4 41.51 1.70 5.69
N ARG A 5 42.61 2.02 6.41
CA ARG A 5 43.22 3.37 6.37
C ARG A 5 43.86 3.73 5.04
N GLN A 6 44.24 2.73 4.24
CA GLN A 6 44.80 2.96 2.91
C GLN A 6 43.70 3.22 1.86
N ILE A 7 42.49 2.72 2.09
CA ILE A 7 41.40 2.76 1.10
C ILE A 7 40.39 3.84 1.45
N VAL A 8 40.07 4.00 2.75
CA VAL A 8 39.01 4.92 3.19
C VAL A 8 39.63 6.25 3.60
N PRO A 9 39.19 7.40 3.06
CA PRO A 9 39.62 8.71 3.47
C PRO A 9 39.41 8.94 4.97
N ASP A 10 40.32 9.61 5.63
CA ASP A 10 40.28 9.92 7.09
C ASP A 10 38.98 10.64 7.50
N SER A 11 38.39 11.41 6.61
CA SER A 11 37.12 12.10 6.85
C SER A 11 35.93 11.14 7.00
N ASN A 12 36.05 9.93 6.46
CA ASN A 12 34.99 8.91 6.44
C ASN A 12 35.22 7.79 7.45
N LEU A 13 36.38 7.85 8.15
CA LEU A 13 36.67 6.90 9.23
C LEU A 13 35.92 7.31 10.50
N LEU A 14 35.13 6.38 11.03
CA LEU A 14 34.53 6.54 12.34
C LEU A 14 35.66 6.59 13.40
N ARG A 15 35.76 7.69 14.14
CA ARG A 15 36.74 7.87 15.20
C ARG A 15 36.09 7.61 16.55
N GLY A 16 36.42 6.49 17.15
CA GLY A 16 35.91 6.06 18.45
C GLY A 16 35.23 4.69 18.39
N ASP A 17 34.94 4.16 19.54
CA ASP A 17 34.16 2.93 19.66
C ASP A 17 32.69 3.21 19.34
N ASN A 18 32.07 2.28 18.60
CA ASN A 18 30.63 2.30 18.41
C ASN A 18 29.99 2.07 19.79
N ASP A 19 29.03 2.92 20.15
CA ASP A 19 28.18 2.71 21.32
C ASP A 19 27.14 1.62 21.02
N LEU A 20 27.63 0.42 20.81
CA LEU A 20 26.83 -0.77 20.57
C LEU A 20 26.82 -1.63 21.84
N PRO A 21 25.69 -2.21 22.20
CA PRO A 21 25.62 -3.18 23.28
C PRO A 21 26.53 -4.39 22.98
N GLU A 22 26.94 -5.09 24.00
CA GLU A 22 27.67 -6.36 23.82
C GLU A 22 26.85 -7.37 23.02
N SER A 23 27.54 -8.23 22.27
CA SER A 23 26.88 -9.29 21.52
C SER A 23 26.19 -10.28 22.46
N CYS A 24 24.99 -10.72 22.10
CA CYS A 24 24.27 -11.76 22.83
C CYS A 24 24.15 -13.03 21.99
N SER A 25 23.91 -14.17 22.65
CA SER A 25 23.59 -15.38 21.97
C SER A 25 22.17 -15.34 21.39
N GLU A 26 21.89 -16.17 20.38
CA GLU A 26 20.56 -16.31 19.77
C GLU A 26 19.49 -16.60 20.85
N GLN A 27 19.80 -17.50 21.79
CA GLN A 27 18.88 -17.81 22.90
C GLN A 27 18.58 -16.61 23.78
N GLN A 28 19.58 -15.78 24.07
CA GLN A 28 19.39 -14.56 24.86
C GLN A 28 18.55 -13.55 24.08
N ALA A 29 18.84 -13.33 22.81
CA ALA A 29 18.06 -12.42 21.96
C ALA A 29 16.58 -12.84 21.87
N LEU A 30 16.32 -14.13 21.66
CA LEU A 30 14.95 -14.65 21.62
C LEU A 30 14.22 -14.50 22.98
N THR A 31 14.96 -14.68 24.09
CA THR A 31 14.39 -14.51 25.42
C THR A 31 14.04 -13.06 25.70
N GLU A 32 14.94 -12.12 25.37
CA GLU A 32 14.71 -10.69 25.53
C GLU A 32 13.53 -10.23 24.66
N LEU A 33 13.49 -10.66 23.41
CA LEU A 33 12.38 -10.33 22.51
C LEU A 33 11.04 -10.85 23.04
N LYS A 34 11.00 -12.03 23.62
CA LYS A 34 9.78 -12.56 24.25
C LYS A 34 9.35 -11.74 25.47
N GLU A 35 10.31 -11.28 26.30
CA GLU A 35 9.97 -10.41 27.45
C GLU A 35 9.41 -9.06 26.97
N ILE A 36 10.00 -8.46 25.94
CA ILE A 36 9.47 -7.23 25.32
C ILE A 36 8.05 -7.47 24.78
N ALA A 37 7.84 -8.58 24.07
CA ALA A 37 6.55 -8.94 23.50
C ALA A 37 5.44 -9.13 24.53
N LYS A 38 5.74 -9.55 25.76
CA LYS A 38 4.77 -9.69 26.87
C LYS A 38 4.11 -8.37 27.27
N ASN A 39 4.73 -7.23 26.96
CA ASN A 39 4.15 -5.91 27.21
C ASN A 39 3.00 -5.58 26.26
N ASN A 40 2.83 -6.32 25.17
CA ASN A 40 1.73 -6.12 24.24
C ASN A 40 0.43 -6.74 24.81
N VAL A 41 -0.61 -5.94 24.82
CA VAL A 41 -1.94 -6.39 25.20
C VAL A 41 -2.78 -6.56 23.94
N VAL A 42 -3.00 -7.81 23.54
CA VAL A 42 -3.84 -8.12 22.38
C VAL A 42 -5.31 -7.91 22.75
N LYS A 43 -5.94 -6.92 22.13
CA LYS A 43 -7.36 -6.61 22.31
C LYS A 43 -8.11 -6.83 21.00
N ARG A 44 -9.44 -7.02 21.10
CA ARG A 44 -10.30 -7.01 19.92
C ARG A 44 -10.28 -5.60 19.31
N SER A 45 -9.85 -5.51 18.04
CA SER A 45 -9.87 -4.25 17.31
C SER A 45 -11.28 -3.90 16.86
N LEU A 46 -11.69 -2.65 17.14
CA LEU A 46 -12.94 -2.06 16.66
C LEU A 46 -12.67 -0.76 15.89
N ILE A 47 -11.44 -0.57 15.42
CA ILE A 47 -11.04 0.62 14.68
C ILE A 47 -11.81 0.73 13.35
N GLY A 48 -12.08 -0.41 12.70
CA GLY A 48 -12.66 -0.41 11.35
C GLY A 48 -11.66 0.12 10.32
N GLN A 49 -12.13 0.85 9.32
CA GLN A 49 -11.30 1.57 8.34
C GLN A 49 -10.26 0.68 7.63
N GLY A 50 -10.63 -0.54 7.27
CA GLY A 50 -9.72 -1.50 6.64
C GLY A 50 -8.93 -2.37 7.62
N TYR A 51 -8.86 -2.04 8.90
CA TYR A 51 -8.12 -2.81 9.93
C TYR A 51 -9.00 -3.88 10.58
N TYR A 52 -9.39 -4.88 9.80
CA TYR A 52 -10.21 -5.99 10.27
C TYR A 52 -9.35 -7.19 10.64
N GLY A 53 -9.79 -7.94 11.64
CA GLY A 53 -9.15 -9.23 11.96
C GLY A 53 -9.28 -10.21 10.81
N THR A 54 -8.18 -10.89 10.51
CA THR A 54 -8.13 -11.94 9.47
C THR A 54 -7.68 -13.25 10.08
N ILE A 55 -8.06 -14.35 9.44
CA ILE A 55 -7.61 -15.69 9.82
C ILE A 55 -6.69 -16.21 8.73
N THR A 56 -5.43 -16.40 9.06
CA THR A 56 -4.46 -16.99 8.14
C THR A 56 -4.60 -18.51 8.18
N PRO A 57 -4.95 -19.17 7.07
CA PRO A 57 -4.95 -20.63 7.01
C PRO A 57 -3.54 -21.18 7.33
N PRO A 58 -3.42 -22.25 8.17
CA PRO A 58 -2.12 -22.80 8.54
C PRO A 58 -1.28 -23.28 7.35
N VAL A 59 -1.90 -23.74 6.28
CA VAL A 59 -1.21 -24.12 5.04
C VAL A 59 -0.53 -22.92 4.36
N ILE A 60 -1.17 -21.76 4.36
CA ILE A 60 -0.58 -20.52 3.80
C ILE A 60 0.53 -20.03 4.71
N GLN A 61 0.32 -20.03 6.02
CA GLN A 61 1.36 -19.65 6.96
C GLN A 61 2.64 -20.47 6.72
N ARG A 62 2.52 -21.81 6.74
CA ARG A 62 3.67 -22.71 6.57
C ARG A 62 4.31 -22.64 5.20
N ASN A 63 3.50 -22.68 4.13
CA ASN A 63 4.02 -22.88 2.78
C ASN A 63 4.36 -21.57 2.06
N VAL A 64 3.90 -20.44 2.57
CA VAL A 64 4.15 -19.11 1.99
C VAL A 64 4.93 -18.23 2.96
N PHE A 65 4.37 -17.91 4.12
CA PHE A 65 4.99 -16.94 5.03
C PHE A 65 6.26 -17.46 5.70
N GLU A 66 6.34 -18.76 6.01
CA GLU A 66 7.51 -19.37 6.64
C GLU A 66 8.52 -19.96 5.61
N ASN A 67 8.19 -19.88 4.33
CA ASN A 67 9.04 -20.45 3.27
C ASN A 67 10.03 -19.41 2.75
N PRO A 68 11.35 -19.64 2.91
CA PRO A 68 12.37 -18.69 2.48
C PRO A 68 12.36 -18.42 0.96
N ALA A 69 11.84 -19.32 0.14
CA ALA A 69 11.65 -19.06 -1.28
C ALA A 69 10.69 -17.88 -1.54
N TRP A 70 9.76 -17.60 -0.64
CA TRP A 70 8.81 -16.49 -0.75
C TRP A 70 9.28 -15.22 -0.03
N TYR A 71 9.84 -15.30 1.16
CA TYR A 71 10.25 -14.10 1.89
C TYR A 71 11.67 -13.60 1.58
N THR A 72 12.39 -14.24 0.67
CA THR A 72 13.70 -13.77 0.22
C THR A 72 13.57 -12.45 -0.56
N SER A 73 14.38 -11.45 -0.21
CA SER A 73 14.27 -10.08 -0.74
C SER A 73 14.91 -9.91 -2.12
N TYR A 74 14.64 -10.81 -3.06
CA TYR A 74 15.10 -10.67 -4.45
C TYR A 74 13.98 -10.28 -5.39
N THR A 75 14.34 -9.50 -6.41
CA THR A 75 13.39 -9.08 -7.43
C THR A 75 12.92 -10.25 -8.29
N PRO A 76 11.63 -10.30 -8.68
CA PRO A 76 11.06 -11.44 -9.41
C PRO A 76 11.72 -11.75 -10.76
N TYR A 77 12.36 -10.77 -11.39
CA TYR A 77 13.04 -10.95 -12.67
C TYR A 77 14.47 -11.51 -12.56
N GLN A 78 14.99 -11.73 -11.35
CA GLN A 78 16.25 -12.43 -11.12
C GLN A 78 15.98 -13.94 -11.06
N ALA A 79 15.94 -14.56 -12.25
CA ALA A 79 15.51 -15.94 -12.42
C ALA A 79 16.35 -16.95 -11.60
N GLU A 80 17.63 -16.66 -11.36
CA GLU A 80 18.56 -17.53 -10.62
C GLU A 80 18.12 -17.75 -9.17
N ILE A 81 17.44 -16.77 -8.57
CA ILE A 81 17.08 -16.77 -7.16
C ILE A 81 15.57 -16.76 -6.95
N SER A 82 14.83 -16.15 -7.87
CA SER A 82 13.38 -15.90 -7.77
C SER A 82 12.56 -16.72 -8.76
N GLN A 83 13.02 -17.89 -9.16
CA GLN A 83 12.29 -18.75 -10.08
C GLN A 83 10.85 -18.99 -9.59
N GLY A 84 9.90 -18.86 -10.51
CA GLY A 84 8.48 -19.02 -10.23
C GLY A 84 7.79 -17.78 -9.66
N ARG A 85 8.49 -16.78 -9.12
CA ARG A 85 7.85 -15.55 -8.61
C ARG A 85 7.26 -14.70 -9.73
N LEU A 86 7.93 -14.63 -10.88
CA LEU A 86 7.41 -13.92 -12.05
C LEU A 86 6.11 -14.54 -12.54
N GLU A 87 6.03 -15.87 -12.57
CA GLU A 87 4.81 -16.59 -12.90
C GLU A 87 3.69 -16.28 -11.90
N ALA A 88 4.00 -16.23 -10.60
CA ALA A 88 3.04 -15.85 -9.57
C ALA A 88 2.50 -14.42 -9.77
N LEU A 89 3.34 -13.47 -10.19
CA LEU A 89 2.91 -12.12 -10.53
C LEU A 89 1.96 -12.10 -11.74
N PHE A 90 2.25 -12.86 -12.79
CA PHE A 90 1.34 -12.99 -13.93
C PHE A 90 0.01 -13.62 -13.54
N ASN A 91 0.03 -14.65 -12.70
CA ASN A 91 -1.19 -15.25 -12.17
C ASN A 91 -2.02 -14.25 -11.37
N TYR A 92 -1.38 -13.41 -10.55
CA TYR A 92 -2.05 -12.33 -9.83
C TYR A 92 -2.71 -11.33 -10.79
N GLN A 93 -1.97 -10.85 -11.80
CA GLN A 93 -2.50 -9.91 -12.79
C GLN A 93 -3.72 -10.49 -13.54
N THR A 94 -3.63 -11.76 -13.95
CA THR A 94 -4.74 -12.45 -14.59
C THR A 94 -5.95 -12.55 -13.66
N LEU A 95 -5.74 -12.93 -12.39
CA LEU A 95 -6.81 -13.01 -11.40
C LEU A 95 -7.52 -11.67 -11.21
N ILE A 96 -6.77 -10.59 -11.09
CA ILE A 96 -7.36 -9.26 -10.90
C ILE A 96 -8.15 -8.83 -12.13
N THR A 97 -7.67 -9.07 -13.36
CA THR A 97 -8.43 -8.78 -14.57
C THR A 97 -9.73 -9.58 -14.66
N GLU A 98 -9.71 -10.85 -14.27
CA GLU A 98 -10.91 -11.69 -14.25
C GLU A 98 -11.93 -11.25 -13.20
N LEU A 99 -11.45 -10.86 -11.99
CA LEU A 99 -12.32 -10.41 -10.91
C LEU A 99 -12.94 -9.04 -11.15
N THR A 100 -12.22 -8.14 -11.81
CA THR A 100 -12.67 -6.75 -12.01
C THR A 100 -13.36 -6.53 -13.37
N GLY A 101 -13.13 -7.42 -14.34
CA GLY A 101 -13.55 -7.22 -15.73
C GLY A 101 -12.76 -6.14 -16.48
N LEU A 102 -11.72 -5.57 -15.86
CA LEU A 102 -10.84 -4.61 -16.52
C LEU A 102 -9.81 -5.33 -17.39
N PRO A 103 -9.44 -4.78 -18.55
CA PRO A 103 -8.59 -5.47 -19.52
C PRO A 103 -7.13 -5.60 -19.11
N VAL A 104 -6.68 -4.80 -18.16
CA VAL A 104 -5.28 -4.74 -17.72
C VAL A 104 -5.20 -4.55 -16.22
N ALA A 105 -4.33 -5.29 -15.58
CA ALA A 105 -3.89 -5.07 -14.20
C ALA A 105 -2.36 -5.05 -14.15
N ASN A 106 -1.78 -4.25 -13.26
CA ASN A 106 -0.36 -4.38 -12.92
C ASN A 106 -0.17 -5.40 -11.80
N ALA A 107 1.07 -5.66 -11.41
CA ALA A 107 1.38 -6.43 -10.22
C ALA A 107 0.89 -5.71 -8.96
N SER A 108 0.82 -6.42 -7.83
CA SER A 108 0.44 -5.81 -6.55
C SER A 108 1.38 -4.67 -6.16
N LEU A 109 0.81 -3.63 -5.58
CA LEU A 109 1.54 -2.53 -4.97
C LEU A 109 1.68 -2.76 -3.46
N LEU A 110 2.40 -1.86 -2.76
CA LEU A 110 2.68 -2.02 -1.34
C LEU A 110 1.39 -2.11 -0.50
N ASP A 111 0.46 -1.17 -0.73
CA ASP A 111 -0.83 -1.10 -0.04
C ASP A 111 -1.88 -0.36 -0.90
N GLU A 112 -3.10 -0.26 -0.39
CA GLU A 112 -4.20 0.40 -1.09
C GLU A 112 -3.98 1.90 -1.28
N GLY A 113 -3.40 2.58 -0.28
CA GLY A 113 -3.09 4.01 -0.38
C GLY A 113 -2.07 4.31 -1.46
N THR A 114 -1.01 3.49 -1.53
CA THR A 114 -0.01 3.57 -2.61
C THR A 114 -0.64 3.27 -3.96
N ALA A 115 -1.50 2.26 -4.06
CA ALA A 115 -2.19 1.92 -5.30
C ALA A 115 -3.06 3.08 -5.81
N ALA A 116 -3.81 3.72 -4.91
CA ALA A 116 -4.62 4.90 -5.24
C ALA A 116 -3.75 6.08 -5.71
N ALA A 117 -2.61 6.32 -5.05
CA ALA A 117 -1.70 7.39 -5.42
C ALA A 117 -1.00 7.14 -6.77
N GLU A 118 -0.59 5.92 -7.05
CA GLU A 118 -0.03 5.56 -8.36
C GLU A 118 -1.08 5.67 -9.47
N ALA A 119 -2.33 5.30 -9.21
CA ALA A 119 -3.43 5.50 -10.15
C ALA A 119 -3.70 7.00 -10.41
N MET A 120 -3.66 7.84 -9.38
CA MET A 120 -3.76 9.29 -9.52
C MET A 120 -2.63 9.84 -10.41
N ILE A 121 -1.38 9.44 -10.16
CA ILE A 121 -0.22 9.89 -10.94
C ILE A 121 -0.32 9.41 -12.40
N LEU A 122 -0.76 8.18 -12.62
CA LEU A 122 -1.00 7.64 -13.96
C LEU A 122 -2.05 8.46 -14.72
N ALA A 123 -3.16 8.77 -14.06
CA ALA A 123 -4.23 9.60 -14.65
C ALA A 123 -3.73 11.03 -14.92
N TYR A 124 -2.98 11.63 -14.00
CA TYR A 124 -2.38 12.96 -14.17
C TYR A 124 -1.47 13.03 -15.38
N ASN A 125 -0.56 12.08 -15.54
CA ASN A 125 0.37 12.03 -16.67
C ASN A 125 -0.32 11.85 -18.03
N ASN A 126 -1.54 11.31 -18.03
CA ASN A 126 -2.35 11.16 -19.24
C ASN A 126 -3.36 12.31 -19.45
N SER A 127 -3.47 13.21 -18.49
CA SER A 127 -4.35 14.37 -18.58
C SER A 127 -3.65 15.55 -19.24
N LYS A 128 -4.37 16.28 -20.08
CA LYS A 128 -3.84 17.49 -20.72
C LYS A 128 -4.21 18.70 -19.86
N ASN A 129 -3.25 19.28 -19.13
CA ASN A 129 -3.38 20.55 -18.41
C ASN A 129 -4.49 20.59 -17.35
N LYS A 130 -4.78 19.47 -16.72
CA LYS A 130 -5.71 19.38 -15.59
C LYS A 130 -4.92 19.06 -14.32
N ASN A 131 -5.27 19.69 -13.22
CA ASN A 131 -4.56 19.51 -11.95
C ASN A 131 -5.49 19.13 -10.78
N ILE A 132 -6.79 18.97 -11.01
CA ILE A 132 -7.73 18.62 -9.95
C ILE A 132 -7.96 17.12 -9.93
N PHE A 133 -7.82 16.54 -8.73
CA PHE A 133 -8.20 15.16 -8.44
C PHE A 133 -9.29 15.15 -7.37
N ILE A 134 -10.45 14.61 -7.71
CA ILE A 134 -11.59 14.53 -6.80
C ILE A 134 -11.48 13.24 -5.98
N VAL A 135 -11.68 13.36 -4.67
CA VAL A 135 -11.65 12.22 -3.74
C VAL A 135 -12.94 12.22 -2.95
N ASP A 136 -13.61 11.06 -2.90
CA ASP A 136 -14.76 10.89 -2.01
C ASP A 136 -14.37 11.18 -0.56
N SER A 137 -15.16 12.00 0.13
CA SER A 137 -14.92 12.36 1.54
C SER A 137 -14.95 11.17 2.49
N GLU A 138 -15.53 10.05 2.04
CA GLU A 138 -15.62 8.81 2.80
C GLU A 138 -14.52 7.79 2.47
N VAL A 139 -13.47 8.19 1.75
CA VAL A 139 -12.24 7.42 1.59
C VAL A 139 -11.51 7.30 2.93
N PHE A 140 -10.80 6.21 3.15
CA PHE A 140 -10.00 6.02 4.35
C PHE A 140 -8.99 7.15 4.55
N PRO A 141 -8.87 7.72 5.76
CA PRO A 141 -7.98 8.85 6.00
C PRO A 141 -6.51 8.54 5.72
N GLN A 142 -6.06 7.30 5.91
CA GLN A 142 -4.70 6.89 5.57
C GLN A 142 -4.46 6.92 4.05
N THR A 143 -5.44 6.55 3.24
CA THR A 143 -5.36 6.64 1.78
C THR A 143 -5.30 8.09 1.33
N LEU A 144 -6.15 8.94 1.90
CA LEU A 144 -6.14 10.38 1.63
C LEU A 144 -4.77 11.01 1.96
N ALA A 145 -4.19 10.70 3.12
CA ALA A 145 -2.88 11.22 3.53
C ALA A 145 -1.75 10.85 2.55
N VAL A 146 -1.79 9.64 1.99
CA VAL A 146 -0.83 9.21 0.96
C VAL A 146 -1.05 9.99 -0.33
N LEU A 147 -2.31 10.17 -0.75
CA LEU A 147 -2.64 10.97 -1.93
C LEU A 147 -2.13 12.40 -1.81
N GLU A 148 -2.41 13.07 -0.68
CA GLU A 148 -1.97 14.46 -0.41
C GLU A 148 -0.44 14.57 -0.46
N THR A 149 0.26 13.65 0.20
CA THR A 149 1.74 13.61 0.20
C THR A 149 2.32 13.46 -1.21
N ARG A 150 1.67 12.69 -2.06
CA ARG A 150 2.12 12.46 -3.45
C ARG A 150 1.66 13.54 -4.41
N ALA A 151 0.57 14.23 -4.12
CA ALA A 151 0.00 15.30 -4.92
C ALA A 151 0.80 16.62 -4.80
N GLU A 152 1.22 16.96 -3.58
CA GLU A 152 1.89 18.23 -3.26
C GLU A 152 3.07 18.56 -4.19
N PRO A 153 4.09 17.69 -4.36
CA PRO A 153 5.24 18.01 -5.21
C PRO A 153 4.92 18.10 -6.71
N LEU A 154 3.75 17.58 -7.13
CA LEU A 154 3.30 17.61 -8.52
C LEU A 154 2.35 18.79 -8.80
N GLY A 155 1.98 19.56 -7.79
CA GLY A 155 1.00 20.64 -7.92
C GLY A 155 -0.40 20.14 -8.26
N ILE A 156 -0.77 18.95 -7.78
CA ILE A 156 -2.11 18.39 -7.92
C ILE A 156 -2.96 18.89 -6.76
N ASP A 157 -4.11 19.47 -7.08
CA ASP A 157 -5.10 19.93 -6.12
C ASP A 157 -6.08 18.79 -5.81
N ILE A 158 -6.09 18.31 -4.57
CA ILE A 158 -7.04 17.30 -4.11
C ILE A 158 -8.28 18.00 -3.56
N ILE A 159 -9.43 17.72 -4.17
CA ILE A 159 -10.73 18.22 -3.70
C ILE A 159 -11.51 17.05 -3.11
N GLN A 160 -11.75 17.10 -1.80
CA GLN A 160 -12.64 16.15 -1.14
C GLN A 160 -14.09 16.57 -1.37
N HIS A 161 -14.90 15.64 -1.82
CA HIS A 161 -16.30 15.87 -2.08
C HIS A 161 -17.16 14.71 -1.58
N ASP A 162 -18.29 15.06 -0.97
CA ASP A 162 -19.32 14.07 -0.66
C ASP A 162 -20.05 13.68 -1.95
N LEU A 163 -19.82 12.46 -2.42
CA LEU A 163 -20.41 12.00 -3.69
C LEU A 163 -21.93 11.81 -3.64
N ASP A 164 -22.53 11.75 -2.44
CA ASP A 164 -23.99 11.80 -2.29
C ASP A 164 -24.55 13.22 -2.54
N SER A 165 -23.68 14.22 -2.60
CA SER A 165 -24.03 15.61 -2.94
C SER A 165 -23.69 15.91 -4.41
N LYS A 166 -24.37 16.93 -4.99
CA LYS A 166 -24.06 17.35 -6.35
C LYS A 166 -22.70 18.04 -6.41
N ILE A 167 -21.78 17.44 -7.16
CA ILE A 167 -20.48 18.05 -7.45
C ILE A 167 -20.68 19.20 -8.43
N PRO A 168 -20.11 20.39 -8.18
CA PRO A 168 -20.15 21.50 -9.14
C PRO A 168 -19.57 21.10 -10.49
N LEU A 169 -20.23 21.44 -11.58
CA LEU A 169 -19.77 21.14 -12.94
C LEU A 169 -18.37 21.69 -13.23
N SER A 170 -18.03 22.84 -12.64
CA SER A 170 -16.70 23.44 -12.75
C SER A 170 -15.57 22.54 -12.27
N ASP A 171 -15.81 21.79 -11.21
CA ASP A 171 -14.80 20.89 -10.62
C ASP A 171 -14.57 19.68 -11.52
N PHE A 172 -15.62 19.19 -12.17
CA PHE A 172 -15.50 18.12 -13.17
C PHE A 172 -14.75 18.54 -14.44
N GLU A 173 -14.97 19.76 -14.91
CA GLU A 173 -14.33 20.26 -16.14
C GLU A 173 -12.80 20.27 -16.01
N ASN A 174 -12.28 20.57 -14.81
CA ASN A 174 -10.85 20.63 -14.52
C ASN A 174 -10.29 19.37 -13.85
N ALA A 175 -11.12 18.42 -13.47
CA ALA A 175 -10.69 17.17 -12.89
C ALA A 175 -10.12 16.22 -13.94
N PHE A 176 -9.03 15.53 -13.60
CA PHE A 176 -8.47 14.47 -14.41
C PHE A 176 -8.81 13.06 -13.90
N GLY A 177 -9.38 12.95 -12.71
CA GLY A 177 -9.82 11.68 -12.14
C GLY A 177 -10.63 11.87 -10.87
N ILE A 178 -11.30 10.77 -10.48
CA ILE A 178 -12.10 10.69 -9.25
C ILE A 178 -11.73 9.37 -8.56
N LEU A 179 -11.52 9.43 -7.25
CA LEU A 179 -11.35 8.26 -6.40
C LEU A 179 -12.60 8.02 -5.57
N VAL A 180 -13.11 6.80 -5.67
CA VAL A 180 -14.23 6.30 -4.86
C VAL A 180 -13.80 5.05 -4.14
N GLN A 181 -14.20 4.87 -2.90
CA GLN A 181 -13.92 3.68 -2.12
C GLN A 181 -15.21 2.93 -1.78
N LEU A 182 -15.25 1.63 -2.10
CA LEU A 182 -16.38 0.74 -1.83
C LEU A 182 -15.91 -0.56 -1.17
N PRO A 183 -16.40 -0.93 0.03
CA PRO A 183 -17.19 -0.10 0.95
C PRO A 183 -16.39 1.12 1.43
N ASN A 184 -17.08 2.20 1.72
CA ASN A 184 -16.44 3.41 2.27
C ASN A 184 -16.11 3.25 3.78
N ARG A 185 -15.50 4.28 4.39
CA ARG A 185 -15.10 4.22 5.81
C ARG A 185 -16.25 4.00 6.79
N LYS A 186 -17.48 4.31 6.39
CA LYS A 186 -18.70 4.07 7.17
C LYS A 186 -19.29 2.67 6.93
N GLY A 187 -18.68 1.89 6.03
CA GLY A 187 -19.19 0.59 5.62
C GLY A 187 -20.37 0.68 4.63
N CYS A 188 -20.62 1.85 4.06
CA CYS A 188 -21.67 2.05 3.07
C CYS A 188 -21.20 1.62 1.68
N LEU A 189 -22.13 1.09 0.91
CA LEU A 189 -22.01 0.86 -0.52
C LEU A 189 -22.72 1.99 -1.23
N LEU A 190 -22.04 2.69 -2.14
CA LEU A 190 -22.71 3.55 -3.09
C LEU A 190 -23.45 2.65 -4.08
N TYR A 191 -24.75 2.56 -3.93
CA TYR A 191 -25.58 2.00 -4.98
C TYR A 191 -25.70 3.08 -6.07
N THR A 192 -24.97 2.91 -7.17
CA THR A 192 -25.34 3.60 -8.40
C THR A 192 -26.77 3.15 -8.69
N SER A 193 -27.67 4.09 -8.92
CA SER A 193 -29.10 3.86 -9.18
C SER A 193 -29.28 2.55 -9.94
N ASP A 194 -29.84 1.56 -9.26
CA ASP A 194 -30.25 0.34 -9.93
C ASP A 194 -31.37 0.76 -10.91
N ALA A 195 -31.18 0.45 -12.17
CA ALA A 195 -32.21 0.69 -13.20
C ALA A 195 -33.57 0.06 -12.85
N ALA A 196 -33.63 -0.79 -11.82
CA ALA A 196 -34.86 -1.34 -11.26
C ALA A 196 -35.58 -0.36 -10.30
N ASP A 197 -34.91 0.61 -9.68
CA ASP A 197 -35.55 1.59 -8.80
C ASP A 197 -36.19 2.77 -9.58
N ASP A 198 -35.83 2.96 -10.84
CA ASP A 198 -36.45 3.98 -11.71
C ASP A 198 -37.89 3.65 -12.15
N TRP A 199 -38.40 2.47 -11.82
CA TRP A 199 -39.77 2.05 -12.15
C TRP A 199 -40.78 2.27 -11.03
N SER A 200 -40.38 2.88 -9.90
CA SER A 200 -41.27 3.15 -8.76
C SER A 200 -41.67 4.61 -8.60
N SER A 201 -41.46 5.48 -9.60
CA SER A 201 -41.93 6.89 -9.61
C SER A 201 -43.05 7.12 -10.60
#